data_f23a89a9034382e6543847561de0b81b
#
_entry.id   f23a89a9034382e6543847561de0b81b
#
_cell.length_a   1.000
_cell.length_b   1.000
_cell.length_c   1.000
_cell.angle_alpha   90.00
_cell.angle_beta   90.00
_cell.angle_gamma   90.00
#
_symmetry.space_group_name_H-M   'P 1'
#
loop_
_entity.id
_entity.type
_entity.pdbx_description
1 polymer ?
#
loop_
_entity_poly.entity_id
_entity_poly.type
_entity_poly.pdbx_seq_one_letter_code
_entity_poly.pdbx_strand_id
1 'polypeptide(L)'
;MNKFDRFQDDIKNNYDEKVVINLSPSTSFRSRCEFSYGKNHYVMHDINEKIYIKTFKDASLDIQNLMPVLLKRINENNEINHKLFQVNFRSNQHNKIMVTMIYHKIIDESLINLVNQISEDLKVNIIIRSKNYKYETRGLYLDDTLIYKNLKIYQTDNTFTQSNKYLVDKMIFKVIDFIENPGDLLELYCGI
;
A
#
# COMPACT_ATOMS: atom_id res chain seq x y z
N MET A 1 11.93 23.46 15.01
CA MET A 1 11.94 23.56 13.53
C MET A 1 11.39 22.26 12.98
N ASN A 2 10.28 22.28 12.22
CA ASN A 2 9.75 21.05 11.65
C ASN A 2 10.59 20.64 10.43
N LYS A 3 10.42 19.38 9.94
CA LYS A 3 11.23 18.86 8.81
C LYS A 3 11.04 19.66 7.51
N PHE A 4 9.92 20.33 7.34
CA PHE A 4 9.64 21.12 6.14
C PHE A 4 10.32 22.48 6.18
N ASP A 5 10.45 23.10 7.36
CA ASP A 5 11.17 24.37 7.52
C ASP A 5 12.64 24.16 7.17
N ARG A 6 13.25 23.07 7.72
CA ARG A 6 14.63 22.72 7.40
C ARG A 6 14.84 22.45 5.91
N PHE A 7 13.93 21.68 5.29
CA PHE A 7 13.99 21.40 3.85
C PHE A 7 13.87 22.68 3.01
N GLN A 8 12.99 23.61 3.39
CA GLN A 8 12.87 24.90 2.71
C GLN A 8 14.14 25.74 2.82
N ASP A 9 14.77 25.76 3.98
CA ASP A 9 16.02 26.48 4.19
C ASP A 9 17.18 25.87 3.39
N ASP A 10 17.26 24.53 3.36
CA ASP A 10 18.26 23.81 2.57
C ASP A 10 18.10 24.09 1.06
N ILE A 11 16.86 24.17 0.54
CA ILE A 11 16.62 24.48 -0.86
C ILE A 11 16.88 25.96 -1.18
N LYS A 12 16.45 26.90 -0.34
CA LYS A 12 16.72 28.32 -0.54
C LYS A 12 18.20 28.66 -0.66
N ASN A 13 19.05 27.87 0.02
CA ASN A 13 20.50 28.04 -0.05
C ASN A 13 21.11 27.56 -1.39
N ASN A 14 20.37 26.77 -2.18
CA ASN A 14 20.86 26.15 -3.40
C ASN A 14 20.02 26.48 -4.65
N TYR A 15 18.88 27.15 -4.48
CA TYR A 15 17.91 27.42 -5.55
C TYR A 15 17.26 28.80 -5.36
N ASP A 16 17.34 29.65 -6.36
CA ASP A 16 16.76 31.00 -6.32
C ASP A 16 15.24 31.02 -6.60
N GLU A 17 14.66 29.89 -7.03
CA GLU A 17 13.25 29.80 -7.39
C GLU A 17 12.33 29.52 -6.21
N LYS A 18 11.08 29.95 -6.31
CA LYS A 18 10.04 29.71 -5.31
C LYS A 18 9.67 28.24 -5.24
N VAL A 19 9.98 27.60 -4.13
CA VAL A 19 9.58 26.22 -3.86
C VAL A 19 8.12 26.15 -3.44
N VAL A 20 7.32 25.33 -4.15
CA VAL A 20 5.93 25.05 -3.82
C VAL A 20 5.85 23.73 -3.03
N ILE A 21 5.39 23.81 -1.78
CA ILE A 21 5.20 22.64 -0.93
C ILE A 21 3.73 22.21 -0.95
N ASN A 22 3.50 20.96 -1.34
CA ASN A 22 2.18 20.33 -1.26
C ASN A 22 2.13 19.43 -0.03
N LEU A 23 1.24 19.76 0.89
CA LEU A 23 1.03 18.98 2.12
C LEU A 23 -0.11 17.99 1.97
N SER A 24 0.02 16.85 2.63
CA SER A 24 -1.05 15.88 2.90
C SER A 24 -1.38 15.89 4.39
N PRO A 25 -2.48 15.26 4.82
CA PRO A 25 -2.72 14.98 6.23
C PRO A 25 -1.51 14.29 6.88
N SER A 26 -1.28 14.53 8.16
CA SER A 26 -0.16 13.95 8.91
C SER A 26 -0.35 12.46 9.23
N THR A 27 -1.59 11.95 9.13
CA THR A 27 -1.96 10.54 9.36
C THR A 27 -2.95 10.09 8.29
N SER A 28 -3.23 8.80 8.23
CA SER A 28 -4.27 8.20 7.35
C SER A 28 -4.07 8.49 5.84
N PHE A 29 -2.86 8.74 5.42
CA PHE A 29 -2.56 9.14 4.03
C PHE A 29 -2.08 7.99 3.14
N ARG A 30 -1.66 6.85 3.71
CA ARG A 30 -1.07 5.75 2.94
C ARG A 30 -2.14 4.76 2.49
N SER A 31 -2.33 4.64 1.19
CA SER A 31 -3.16 3.62 0.57
C SER A 31 -2.43 2.28 0.36
N ARG A 32 -1.12 2.24 0.61
CA ARG A 32 -0.29 1.03 0.52
C ARG A 32 0.64 0.92 1.71
N CYS A 33 0.62 -0.24 2.37
CA CYS A 33 1.47 -0.57 3.50
C CYS A 33 1.95 -2.01 3.40
N GLU A 34 3.19 -2.27 3.82
CA GLU A 34 3.83 -3.58 3.79
C GLU A 34 4.48 -3.85 5.14
N PHE A 35 4.18 -5.00 5.73
CA PHE A 35 4.68 -5.39 7.04
C PHE A 35 5.17 -6.82 7.02
N SER A 36 6.32 -7.09 7.63
CA SER A 36 6.66 -8.46 8.01
C SER A 36 5.67 -8.97 9.05
N TYR A 37 5.54 -10.28 9.19
CA TYR A 37 4.76 -10.90 10.26
C TYR A 37 5.68 -11.65 11.22
N GLY A 38 5.48 -11.47 12.51
CA GLY A 38 6.28 -12.16 13.52
C GLY A 38 5.76 -11.93 14.94
N LYS A 39 5.91 -12.91 15.81
CA LYS A 39 5.42 -12.88 17.20
C LYS A 39 3.96 -12.42 17.30
N ASN A 40 3.11 -12.91 16.39
CA ASN A 40 1.68 -12.60 16.32
C ASN A 40 1.36 -11.10 16.12
N HIS A 41 2.27 -10.34 15.47
CA HIS A 41 2.12 -8.93 15.16
C HIS A 41 2.56 -8.61 13.74
N TYR A 42 2.12 -7.49 13.21
CA TYR A 42 2.77 -6.82 12.08
C TYR A 42 4.09 -6.23 12.58
N VAL A 43 5.13 -6.31 11.76
CA VAL A 43 6.47 -5.87 12.14
C VAL A 43 6.98 -4.83 11.16
N MET A 44 7.33 -3.68 11.69
CA MET A 44 8.11 -2.66 10.98
C MET A 44 9.57 -2.81 11.37
N HIS A 45 10.45 -2.51 10.42
CA HIS A 45 11.89 -2.51 10.65
C HIS A 45 12.37 -1.06 10.68
N ASP A 46 12.97 -0.66 11.79
CA ASP A 46 13.76 0.56 11.91
C ASP A 46 15.26 0.21 11.87
N ILE A 47 16.13 1.21 11.86
CA ILE A 47 17.59 1.03 11.69
C ILE A 47 18.16 0.00 12.66
N ASN A 48 17.73 0.00 13.92
CA ASN A 48 18.28 -0.85 14.97
C ASN A 48 17.26 -1.74 15.69
N GLU A 49 15.96 -1.67 15.33
CA GLU A 49 14.93 -2.40 16.06
C GLU A 49 13.77 -2.89 15.20
N LYS A 50 13.04 -3.87 15.74
CA LYS A 50 11.77 -4.35 15.21
C LYS A 50 10.63 -3.77 16.04
N ILE A 51 9.74 -3.04 15.38
CA ILE A 51 8.57 -2.44 16.01
C ILE A 51 7.36 -3.33 15.73
N TYR A 52 6.76 -3.87 16.81
CA TYR A 52 5.61 -4.77 16.74
C TYR A 52 4.33 -3.95 16.87
N ILE A 53 3.46 -3.99 15.88
CA ILE A 53 2.23 -3.19 15.82
C ILE A 53 1.01 -4.06 15.51
N LYS A 54 -0.17 -3.58 15.91
CA LYS A 54 -1.47 -4.16 15.54
C LYS A 54 -2.20 -3.32 14.52
N THR A 55 -1.91 -2.03 14.48
CA THR A 55 -2.42 -1.06 13.51
C THR A 55 -1.36 -0.03 13.18
N PHE A 56 -1.53 0.72 12.10
CA PHE A 56 -0.56 1.72 11.63
C PHE A 56 -1.29 3.03 11.32
N LYS A 57 -1.05 4.07 12.13
CA LYS A 57 -1.76 5.35 12.08
C LYS A 57 -1.66 6.10 10.75
N ASP A 58 -0.60 5.85 9.97
CA ASP A 58 -0.39 6.52 8.69
C ASP A 58 -1.10 5.80 7.53
N ALA A 59 -1.54 4.55 7.71
CA ALA A 59 -2.37 3.84 6.75
C ALA A 59 -3.73 4.52 6.59
N SER A 60 -4.38 4.36 5.45
CA SER A 60 -5.76 4.82 5.25
C SER A 60 -6.70 4.20 6.30
N LEU A 61 -7.79 4.88 6.63
CA LEU A 61 -8.69 4.47 7.72
C LEU A 61 -9.26 3.05 7.51
N ASP A 62 -9.59 2.70 6.29
CA ASP A 62 -10.05 1.36 5.91
C ASP A 62 -9.00 0.29 6.24
N ILE A 63 -7.72 0.53 5.91
CA ILE A 63 -6.61 -0.37 6.29
C ILE A 63 -6.44 -0.41 7.81
N GLN A 64 -6.46 0.75 8.49
CA GLN A 64 -6.34 0.80 9.96
C GLN A 64 -7.41 -0.03 10.67
N ASN A 65 -8.66 0.04 10.18
CA ASN A 65 -9.77 -0.72 10.73
C ASN A 65 -9.65 -2.23 10.47
N LEU A 66 -9.15 -2.61 9.29
CA LEU A 66 -8.97 -4.01 8.92
C LEU A 66 -7.82 -4.68 9.67
N MET A 67 -6.70 -3.97 9.87
CA MET A 67 -5.46 -4.54 10.42
C MET A 67 -5.68 -5.35 11.72
N PRO A 68 -6.31 -4.83 12.79
CA PRO A 68 -6.47 -5.57 14.03
C PRO A 68 -7.42 -6.77 13.89
N VAL A 69 -8.45 -6.67 13.06
CA VAL A 69 -9.42 -7.74 12.83
C VAL A 69 -8.77 -8.89 12.05
N LEU A 70 -8.04 -8.57 10.99
CA LEU A 70 -7.31 -9.58 10.22
C LEU A 70 -6.21 -10.23 11.05
N LEU A 71 -5.45 -9.44 11.84
CA LEU A 71 -4.42 -9.96 12.73
C LEU A 71 -4.98 -10.98 13.74
N LYS A 72 -6.15 -10.70 14.29
CA LYS A 72 -6.86 -11.63 15.18
C LYS A 72 -7.15 -12.95 14.45
N ARG A 73 -7.75 -12.91 13.25
CA ARG A 73 -8.04 -14.11 12.45
C ARG A 73 -6.78 -14.92 12.10
N ILE A 74 -5.68 -14.23 11.77
CA ILE A 74 -4.39 -14.88 11.51
C ILE A 74 -3.89 -15.60 12.75
N ASN A 75 -3.94 -14.95 13.92
CA ASN A 75 -3.37 -15.47 15.16
C ASN A 75 -4.21 -16.63 15.77
N GLU A 76 -5.52 -16.65 15.54
CA GLU A 76 -6.43 -17.69 16.02
C GLU A 76 -6.29 -19.01 15.24
N ASN A 77 -5.60 -19.00 14.09
CA ASN A 77 -5.47 -20.18 13.25
C ASN A 77 -4.00 -20.49 12.95
N ASN A 78 -3.50 -21.60 13.50
CA ASN A 78 -2.12 -22.05 13.33
C ASN A 78 -1.73 -22.32 11.88
N GLU A 79 -2.66 -22.77 11.05
CA GLU A 79 -2.39 -23.02 9.65
C GLU A 79 -2.18 -21.72 8.86
N ILE A 80 -2.94 -20.68 9.19
CA ILE A 80 -2.82 -19.37 8.55
C ILE A 80 -1.54 -18.66 8.97
N ASN A 81 -1.18 -18.69 10.27
CA ASN A 81 0.01 -17.99 10.75
C ASN A 81 1.33 -18.76 10.50
N HIS A 82 1.28 -20.07 10.29
CA HIS A 82 2.47 -20.89 10.08
C HIS A 82 3.24 -20.50 8.83
N LYS A 83 4.48 -20.05 9.01
CA LYS A 83 5.37 -19.55 7.94
C LYS A 83 4.79 -18.39 7.12
N LEU A 84 3.84 -17.67 7.67
CA LEU A 84 3.48 -16.36 7.14
C LEU A 84 4.67 -15.41 7.33
N PHE A 85 5.14 -14.84 6.23
CA PHE A 85 6.33 -13.99 6.21
C PHE A 85 5.97 -12.50 6.19
N GLN A 86 4.99 -12.13 5.36
CA GLN A 86 4.65 -10.72 5.13
C GLN A 86 3.15 -10.57 4.86
N VAL A 87 2.60 -9.44 5.28
CA VAL A 87 1.22 -9.03 4.99
C VAL A 87 1.25 -7.61 4.41
N ASN A 88 0.77 -7.46 3.19
CA ASN A 88 0.70 -6.20 2.48
C ASN A 88 -0.75 -5.77 2.33
N PHE A 89 -0.99 -4.49 2.46
CA PHE A 89 -2.29 -3.88 2.32
C PHE A 89 -2.28 -2.86 1.19
N ARG A 90 -3.34 -2.86 0.40
CA ARG A 90 -3.67 -1.80 -0.57
C ARG A 90 -5.12 -1.41 -0.41
N SER A 91 -5.42 -0.15 -0.51
CA SER A 91 -6.79 0.34 -0.64
C SER A 91 -6.91 1.29 -1.83
N ASN A 92 -8.10 1.33 -2.42
CA ASN A 92 -8.44 2.26 -3.48
C ASN A 92 -9.29 3.42 -2.94
N GLN A 93 -9.65 4.37 -3.82
CA GLN A 93 -10.52 5.51 -3.48
C GLN A 93 -11.95 5.10 -3.11
N HIS A 94 -12.37 3.87 -3.44
CA HIS A 94 -13.69 3.33 -3.12
C HIS A 94 -13.69 2.51 -1.82
N ASN A 95 -12.62 2.61 -1.01
CA ASN A 95 -12.42 1.86 0.23
C ASN A 95 -12.43 0.33 0.06
N LYS A 96 -12.22 -0.16 -1.16
CA LYS A 96 -11.96 -1.59 -1.38
C LYS A 96 -10.53 -1.90 -0.99
N ILE A 97 -10.32 -3.02 -0.32
CA ILE A 97 -9.02 -3.43 0.17
C ILE A 97 -8.59 -4.74 -0.51
N MET A 98 -7.32 -4.77 -0.87
CA MET A 98 -6.58 -5.97 -1.25
C MET A 98 -5.53 -6.25 -0.19
N VAL A 99 -5.49 -7.48 0.31
CA VAL A 99 -4.47 -7.96 1.22
C VAL A 99 -3.64 -9.01 0.52
N THR A 100 -2.31 -8.89 0.55
CA THR A 100 -1.42 -9.94 0.05
C THR A 100 -0.70 -10.58 1.23
N MET A 101 -0.89 -11.88 1.42
CA MET A 101 -0.22 -12.69 2.43
C MET A 101 0.86 -13.54 1.76
N ILE A 102 2.11 -13.34 2.15
CA ILE A 102 3.27 -14.02 1.55
C ILE A 102 3.77 -15.11 2.49
N TYR A 103 3.87 -16.33 1.99
CA TYR A 103 4.24 -17.51 2.76
C TYR A 103 5.59 -18.09 2.34
N HIS A 104 6.31 -18.61 3.32
CA HIS A 104 7.49 -19.45 3.12
C HIS A 104 7.16 -20.95 3.27
N LYS A 105 5.98 -21.35 2.75
CA LYS A 105 5.52 -22.74 2.70
C LYS A 105 4.77 -23.01 1.39
N ILE A 106 4.50 -24.28 1.13
CA ILE A 106 3.57 -24.68 0.07
C ILE A 106 2.15 -24.23 0.49
N ILE A 107 1.40 -23.71 -0.44
CA ILE A 107 0.00 -23.35 -0.27
C ILE A 107 -0.82 -24.56 -0.72
N ASP A 108 -1.60 -25.12 0.19
CA ASP A 108 -2.48 -26.26 -0.03
C ASP A 108 -3.96 -25.86 -0.01
N GLU A 109 -4.83 -26.79 -0.32
CA GLU A 109 -6.28 -26.57 -0.37
C GLU A 109 -6.87 -26.15 0.99
N SER A 110 -6.32 -26.65 2.10
CA SER A 110 -6.79 -26.30 3.43
C SER A 110 -6.57 -24.83 3.71
N LEU A 111 -5.37 -24.30 3.44
CA LEU A 111 -5.08 -22.88 3.57
C LEU A 111 -5.94 -22.03 2.62
N ILE A 112 -6.17 -22.48 1.38
CA ILE A 112 -7.03 -21.80 0.41
C ILE A 112 -8.46 -21.67 0.96
N ASN A 113 -9.02 -22.74 1.51
CA ASN A 113 -10.38 -22.74 2.07
C ASN A 113 -10.51 -21.79 3.28
N LEU A 114 -9.53 -21.79 4.18
CA LEU A 114 -9.50 -20.87 5.32
C LEU A 114 -9.39 -19.40 4.88
N VAL A 115 -8.57 -19.12 3.90
CA VAL A 115 -8.40 -17.75 3.38
C VAL A 115 -9.65 -17.29 2.62
N ASN A 116 -10.33 -18.17 1.89
CA ASN A 116 -11.63 -17.87 1.27
C ASN A 116 -12.68 -17.50 2.33
N GLN A 117 -12.77 -18.25 3.42
CA GLN A 117 -13.68 -17.95 4.52
C GLN A 117 -13.40 -16.57 5.12
N ILE A 118 -12.13 -16.24 5.40
CA ILE A 118 -11.77 -14.91 5.91
C ILE A 118 -12.12 -13.82 4.89
N SER A 119 -11.85 -14.04 3.61
CA SER A 119 -12.19 -13.11 2.53
C SER A 119 -13.69 -12.80 2.46
N GLU A 120 -14.53 -13.85 2.61
CA GLU A 120 -15.99 -13.70 2.63
C GLU A 120 -16.47 -12.95 3.89
N ASP A 121 -15.99 -13.36 5.08
CA ASP A 121 -16.36 -12.76 6.36
C ASP A 121 -16.01 -11.27 6.42
N LEU A 122 -14.81 -10.91 5.96
CA LEU A 122 -14.29 -9.54 6.02
C LEU A 122 -14.61 -8.72 4.77
N LYS A 123 -15.15 -9.34 3.72
CA LYS A 123 -15.46 -8.71 2.41
C LYS A 123 -14.22 -8.03 1.79
N VAL A 124 -13.06 -8.64 1.93
CA VAL A 124 -11.80 -8.14 1.38
C VAL A 124 -11.23 -9.11 0.36
N ASN A 125 -10.53 -8.58 -0.64
CA ASN A 125 -9.79 -9.42 -1.56
C ASN A 125 -8.48 -9.88 -0.90
N ILE A 126 -8.27 -11.19 -0.76
CA ILE A 126 -7.04 -11.74 -0.23
C ILE A 126 -6.31 -12.49 -1.33
N ILE A 127 -5.05 -12.13 -1.50
CA ILE A 127 -4.10 -12.83 -2.35
C ILE A 127 -3.14 -13.58 -1.44
N ILE A 128 -2.98 -14.88 -1.64
CA ILE A 128 -1.92 -15.64 -0.98
C ILE A 128 -0.90 -16.06 -2.02
N ARG A 129 0.37 -15.96 -1.67
CA ARG A 129 1.44 -16.37 -2.56
C ARG A 129 2.63 -16.98 -1.83
N SER A 130 3.31 -17.88 -2.51
CA SER A 130 4.61 -18.45 -2.15
C SER A 130 5.56 -18.34 -3.34
N LYS A 131 6.73 -18.94 -3.26
CA LYS A 131 7.79 -18.82 -4.30
C LYS A 131 7.28 -19.07 -5.73
N ASN A 132 6.40 -20.06 -5.95
CA ASN A 132 5.96 -20.49 -7.29
C ASN A 132 4.44 -20.62 -7.41
N TYR A 133 3.68 -20.08 -6.46
CA TYR A 133 2.22 -20.23 -6.44
C TYR A 133 1.55 -18.94 -5.97
N LYS A 134 0.44 -18.63 -6.60
CA LYS A 134 -0.43 -17.49 -6.27
C LYS A 134 -1.88 -17.93 -6.39
N TYR A 135 -2.68 -17.53 -5.41
CA TYR A 135 -4.13 -17.72 -5.39
C TYR A 135 -4.82 -16.43 -4.97
N GLU A 136 -5.98 -16.16 -5.51
CA GLU A 136 -6.77 -14.94 -5.30
C GLU A 136 -8.21 -15.29 -4.98
N THR A 137 -8.76 -14.67 -3.93
CA THR A 137 -10.12 -14.99 -3.47
C THR A 137 -11.20 -14.28 -4.27
N ARG A 138 -10.98 -13.03 -4.71
CA ARG A 138 -12.01 -12.17 -5.33
C ARG A 138 -11.55 -11.44 -6.59
N GLY A 139 -10.39 -11.76 -7.12
CA GLY A 139 -9.84 -11.18 -8.34
C GLY A 139 -8.46 -10.57 -8.19
N LEU A 140 -7.88 -10.23 -9.33
CA LEU A 140 -6.47 -9.86 -9.49
C LEU A 140 -6.14 -8.44 -9.09
N TYR A 141 -7.10 -7.51 -9.11
CA TYR A 141 -6.81 -6.09 -9.05
C TYR A 141 -7.86 -5.29 -8.27
N LEU A 142 -7.43 -4.12 -7.82
CA LEU A 142 -8.29 -3.02 -7.42
C LEU A 142 -8.36 -2.00 -8.56
N ASP A 143 -9.56 -1.53 -8.84
CA ASP A 143 -9.79 -0.46 -9.80
C ASP A 143 -9.78 0.89 -9.09
N ASP A 144 -9.10 1.86 -9.67
CA ASP A 144 -9.12 3.27 -9.29
C ASP A 144 -9.44 4.15 -10.49
N THR A 145 -9.89 5.36 -10.23
CA THR A 145 -10.13 6.36 -11.25
C THR A 145 -9.34 7.62 -10.90
N LEU A 146 -8.39 7.99 -11.75
CA LEU A 146 -7.68 9.25 -11.59
C LEU A 146 -8.61 10.42 -11.94
N ILE A 147 -8.51 11.51 -11.20
CA ILE A 147 -9.30 12.74 -11.46
C ILE A 147 -8.97 13.28 -12.87
N TYR A 148 -7.69 13.18 -13.27
CA TYR A 148 -7.30 13.58 -14.60
C TYR A 148 -7.93 12.70 -15.68
N LYS A 149 -8.80 13.29 -16.51
CA LYS A 149 -9.49 12.65 -17.65
C LYS A 149 -10.27 11.36 -17.29
N ASN A 150 -10.63 11.16 -16.04
CA ASN A 150 -11.34 9.95 -15.57
C ASN A 150 -10.64 8.64 -16.00
N LEU A 151 -9.32 8.62 -16.02
CA LEU A 151 -8.54 7.44 -16.40
C LEU A 151 -8.72 6.34 -15.36
N LYS A 152 -9.11 5.16 -15.83
CA LYS A 152 -9.15 3.95 -14.99
C LYS A 152 -7.77 3.35 -14.91
N ILE A 153 -7.34 3.06 -13.69
CA ILE A 153 -6.11 2.30 -13.41
C ILE A 153 -6.44 1.03 -12.64
N TYR A 154 -5.62 0.01 -12.83
CA TYR A 154 -5.81 -1.30 -12.21
C TYR A 154 -4.55 -1.64 -11.40
N GLN A 155 -4.72 -1.74 -10.08
CA GLN A 155 -3.63 -2.06 -9.16
C GLN A 155 -3.65 -3.55 -8.86
N THR A 156 -2.55 -4.25 -9.16
CA THR A 156 -2.33 -5.62 -8.70
C THR A 156 -1.48 -5.64 -7.44
N ASP A 157 -1.23 -6.81 -6.87
CA ASP A 157 -0.33 -6.96 -5.71
C ASP A 157 1.12 -6.58 -6.01
N ASN A 158 1.54 -6.59 -7.28
CA ASN A 158 2.91 -6.31 -7.72
C ASN A 158 3.12 -4.89 -8.30
N THR A 159 2.04 -4.17 -8.64
CA THR A 159 2.19 -2.85 -9.27
C THR A 159 2.68 -1.81 -8.27
N PHE A 160 3.54 -0.92 -8.75
CA PHE A 160 3.92 0.24 -7.96
C PHE A 160 2.84 1.32 -8.09
N THR A 161 2.39 1.86 -6.97
CA THR A 161 1.55 3.05 -6.89
C THR A 161 2.07 3.98 -5.81
N GLN A 162 1.86 5.28 -5.99
CA GLN A 162 2.18 6.25 -4.95
C GLN A 162 1.33 5.99 -3.71
N SER A 163 1.99 5.75 -2.58
CA SER A 163 1.28 5.39 -1.35
C SER A 163 0.50 6.54 -0.73
N ASN A 164 0.86 7.79 -1.02
CA ASN A 164 0.15 8.96 -0.50
C ASN A 164 -1.01 9.34 -1.43
N LYS A 165 -2.21 8.85 -1.13
CA LYS A 165 -3.40 9.04 -1.94
C LYS A 165 -3.83 10.50 -2.17
N TYR A 166 -3.43 11.42 -1.29
CA TYR A 166 -3.79 12.85 -1.40
C TYR A 166 -2.87 13.64 -2.34
N LEU A 167 -1.74 13.07 -2.71
CA LEU A 167 -0.76 13.75 -3.55
C LEU A 167 -0.71 13.22 -4.98
N VAL A 168 -1.28 12.05 -5.27
CA VAL A 168 -1.22 11.41 -6.60
C VAL A 168 -1.70 12.35 -7.70
N ASP A 169 -2.93 12.85 -7.59
CA ASP A 169 -3.50 13.75 -8.60
C ASP A 169 -2.71 15.06 -8.73
N LYS A 170 -2.27 15.63 -7.59
CA LYS A 170 -1.44 16.83 -7.59
C LYS A 170 -0.11 16.62 -8.32
N MET A 171 0.51 15.45 -8.15
CA MET A 171 1.74 15.09 -8.87
C MET A 171 1.48 14.99 -10.37
N ILE A 172 0.42 14.29 -10.77
CA ILE A 172 0.03 14.11 -12.18
C ILE A 172 -0.23 15.48 -12.82
N PHE A 173 -1.04 16.35 -12.20
CA PHE A 173 -1.32 17.67 -12.72
C PHE A 173 -0.04 18.50 -12.88
N LYS A 174 0.86 18.45 -11.89
CA LYS A 174 2.13 19.18 -11.98
C LYS A 174 3.03 18.70 -13.11
N VAL A 175 3.10 17.38 -13.33
CA VAL A 175 3.85 16.83 -14.48
C VAL A 175 3.24 17.30 -15.80
N ILE A 176 1.91 17.27 -15.93
CA ILE A 176 1.21 17.71 -17.15
C ILE A 176 1.40 19.21 -17.39
N ASP A 177 1.26 20.03 -16.35
CA ASP A 177 1.49 21.49 -16.43
C ASP A 177 2.94 21.81 -16.87
N PHE A 178 3.89 20.93 -16.55
CA PHE A 178 5.29 21.10 -16.92
C PHE A 178 5.58 20.74 -18.39
N ILE A 179 4.70 19.97 -19.04
CA ILE A 179 4.82 19.58 -20.45
C ILE A 179 4.12 20.66 -21.30
N GLU A 180 4.85 21.74 -21.61
CA GLU A 180 4.31 22.86 -22.36
C GLU A 180 4.08 22.56 -23.84
N ASN A 181 4.95 21.77 -24.47
CA ASN A 181 4.87 21.39 -25.87
C ASN A 181 5.03 19.86 -26.00
N PRO A 182 3.95 19.09 -26.21
CA PRO A 182 4.04 17.66 -26.36
C PRO A 182 4.72 17.27 -27.68
N GLY A 183 6.01 17.00 -27.59
CA GLY A 183 6.78 16.30 -28.60
C GLY A 183 6.98 14.85 -28.18
N ASP A 184 8.15 14.31 -28.47
CA ASP A 184 8.54 12.99 -27.97
C ASP A 184 8.82 13.07 -26.47
N LEU A 185 8.13 12.22 -25.68
CA LEU A 185 8.31 12.13 -24.24
C LEU A 185 8.91 10.77 -23.87
N LEU A 186 10.03 10.78 -23.18
CA LEU A 186 10.60 9.58 -22.56
C LEU A 186 10.32 9.61 -21.06
N GLU A 187 9.53 8.65 -20.59
CA GLU A 187 9.32 8.43 -19.17
C GLU A 187 10.02 7.15 -18.72
N LEU A 188 10.85 7.25 -17.67
CA LEU A 188 11.55 6.14 -17.05
C LEU A 188 10.92 5.83 -15.70
N TYR A 189 10.75 4.53 -15.40
CA TYR A 189 10.14 4.05 -14.15
C TYR A 189 8.69 4.54 -13.94
N CYS A 190 7.92 4.59 -15.00
CA CYS A 190 6.54 5.11 -14.99
C CYS A 190 5.58 4.36 -14.03
N GLY A 191 5.83 3.09 -13.71
CA GLY A 191 4.92 2.29 -12.90
C GLY A 191 3.71 1.84 -13.70
N ILE A 192 2.51 2.20 -13.26
CA ILE A 192 1.21 1.99 -13.93
C ILE A 192 0.55 3.31 -14.24
#